data_df1f0fd6541503cf9c8ee654c7dd4864
#
_entry.id   df1f0fd6541503cf9c8ee654c7dd4864
#
_cell.length_a   1.000
_cell.length_b   1.000
_cell.length_c   1.000
_cell.angle_alpha   90.00
_cell.angle_beta   90.00
_cell.angle_gamma   90.00
#
_symmetry.space_group_name_H-M   'P 1'
#
loop_
_entity.id
_entity.type
_entity.pdbx_description
1 polymer ?
#
loop_
_entity_poly.entity_id
_entity_poly.type
_entity_poly.pdbx_seq_one_letter_code
_entity_poly.pdbx_strand_id
1 'polypeptide(L)'
;MITFKSHREALDDWAIRELVGHYVAYRKLVSSSPSDLLPPDHFQLYAVAARFPHNLASQVPWQQRQAGVYDCRWGLDVIHVLVAGELPREAHNAPLHLFSASPELVDFASGTYQQSSEETSSLLEQLFQRFQREGFTMSYTMADFRRDYVKEHFPELTPEEQAAALQLLPPDKQAELLQSLPPEQRLAGLSEEQIRQYLDQLTAGRSSGPRKPRRKR
;
A
#
# COMPACT_ATOMS: atom_id res chain seq x y z
N MET A 1 12.77 -0.86 19.11
CA MET A 1 12.37 0.50 18.69
C MET A 1 13.00 0.83 17.36
N ILE A 2 12.34 1.64 16.55
CA ILE A 2 12.82 2.00 15.22
C ILE A 2 12.66 3.50 14.98
N THR A 3 13.64 4.13 14.33
CA THR A 3 13.57 5.47 13.75
C THR A 3 13.79 5.37 12.25
N PHE A 4 13.19 6.27 11.48
CA PHE A 4 13.33 6.34 10.04
C PHE A 4 13.76 7.76 9.64
N LYS A 5 14.75 7.86 8.77
CA LYS A 5 15.21 9.12 8.18
C LYS A 5 15.14 9.03 6.66
N SER A 6 14.33 9.91 6.08
CA SER A 6 14.09 10.01 4.64
C SER A 6 15.36 10.50 3.90
N HIS A 7 15.30 10.52 2.56
CA HIS A 7 16.42 11.06 1.78
C HIS A 7 16.70 12.55 2.01
N ARG A 8 15.74 13.30 2.58
CA ARG A 8 15.89 14.73 2.94
C ARG A 8 16.42 14.95 4.35
N GLU A 9 16.38 13.91 5.18
CA GLU A 9 16.81 13.96 6.56
C GLU A 9 18.03 13.06 6.76
N ALA A 10 19.10 13.61 7.24
CA ALA A 10 20.28 12.80 7.57
C ALA A 10 20.01 11.97 8.82
N LEU A 11 20.52 10.73 8.83
CA LEU A 11 20.70 10.00 10.08
C LEU A 11 21.97 10.56 10.73
N ASP A 12 21.80 11.45 11.68
CA ASP A 12 22.86 12.15 12.41
C ASP A 12 22.90 11.75 13.88
N ASP A 13 23.79 12.35 14.63
CA ASP A 13 23.94 12.10 16.07
C ASP A 13 22.70 12.53 16.87
N TRP A 14 21.97 13.55 16.40
CA TRP A 14 20.74 13.98 17.04
C TRP A 14 19.64 12.92 16.90
N ALA A 15 19.46 12.36 15.71
CA ALA A 15 18.51 11.28 15.47
C ALA A 15 18.79 10.04 16.32
N ILE A 16 20.07 9.72 16.53
CA ILE A 16 20.48 8.63 17.41
C ILE A 16 20.17 8.95 18.88
N ARG A 17 20.42 10.19 19.33
CA ARG A 17 20.08 10.64 20.70
C ARG A 17 18.57 10.57 20.95
N GLU A 18 17.75 10.98 19.98
CA GLU A 18 16.30 10.86 20.07
C GLU A 18 15.86 9.40 20.20
N LEU A 19 16.40 8.49 19.37
CA LEU A 19 16.10 7.06 19.42
C LEU A 19 16.44 6.48 20.80
N VAL A 20 17.64 6.79 21.33
CA VAL A 20 18.07 6.32 22.65
C VAL A 20 17.23 6.96 23.75
N GLY A 21 16.87 8.23 23.63
CA GLY A 21 15.98 8.91 24.58
C GLY A 21 14.59 8.24 24.65
N HIS A 22 14.02 7.94 23.50
CA HIS A 22 12.75 7.18 23.43
C HIS A 22 12.88 5.76 23.99
N TYR A 23 13.99 5.08 23.72
CA TYR A 23 14.26 3.77 24.30
C TYR A 23 14.30 3.82 25.82
N VAL A 24 15.05 4.77 26.40
CA VAL A 24 15.13 4.91 27.85
C VAL A 24 13.77 5.20 28.48
N ALA A 25 13.01 6.11 27.88
CA ALA A 25 11.65 6.43 28.33
C ALA A 25 10.71 5.21 28.24
N TYR A 26 10.74 4.50 27.12
CA TYR A 26 9.90 3.31 26.91
C TYR A 26 10.28 2.18 27.87
N ARG A 27 11.58 1.93 28.06
CA ARG A 27 12.07 0.92 28.99
C ARG A 27 11.57 1.16 30.42
N LYS A 28 11.60 2.43 30.87
CA LYS A 28 11.02 2.82 32.18
C LYS A 28 9.51 2.58 32.24
N LEU A 29 8.80 2.85 31.15
CA LEU A 29 7.34 2.71 31.09
C LEU A 29 6.89 1.26 31.19
N VAL A 30 7.62 0.33 30.55
CA VAL A 30 7.23 -1.10 30.51
C VAL A 30 7.85 -1.94 31.61
N SER A 31 8.73 -1.38 32.45
CA SER A 31 9.33 -2.04 33.60
C SER A 31 8.47 -1.92 34.85
N SER A 32 8.60 -2.88 35.75
CA SER A 32 7.81 -2.95 37.00
C SER A 32 8.04 -1.75 37.90
N SER A 33 9.26 -1.23 37.94
CA SER A 33 9.63 -0.02 38.69
C SER A 33 10.89 0.62 38.11
N PRO A 34 11.17 1.89 38.39
CA PRO A 34 12.43 2.54 38.01
C PRO A 34 13.69 1.90 38.58
N SER A 35 13.59 1.16 39.69
CA SER A 35 14.67 0.41 40.33
C SER A 35 14.82 -1.02 39.84
N ASP A 36 13.85 -1.51 39.07
CA ASP A 36 13.80 -2.87 38.50
C ASP A 36 13.47 -2.81 37.02
N LEU A 37 14.40 -2.29 36.22
CA LEU A 37 14.25 -2.14 34.80
C LEU A 37 14.48 -3.47 34.08
N LEU A 38 13.63 -3.77 33.07
CA LEU A 38 13.84 -4.89 32.18
C LEU A 38 15.26 -4.88 31.60
N PRO A 39 15.92 -6.04 31.40
CA PRO A 39 17.26 -6.14 30.85
C PRO A 39 17.36 -5.46 29.46
N PRO A 40 18.52 -4.82 29.12
CA PRO A 40 18.69 -4.15 27.82
C PRO A 40 18.51 -5.07 26.63
N ASP A 41 18.86 -6.34 26.73
CA ASP A 41 18.74 -7.38 25.70
C ASP A 41 17.31 -7.74 25.31
N HIS A 42 16.30 -7.31 26.11
CA HIS A 42 14.90 -7.37 25.73
C HIS A 42 14.51 -6.32 24.66
N PHE A 43 15.42 -5.40 24.36
CA PHE A 43 15.16 -4.30 23.43
C PHE A 43 16.17 -4.32 22.30
N GLN A 44 15.67 -4.07 21.09
CA GLN A 44 16.53 -3.84 19.94
C GLN A 44 16.25 -2.46 19.37
N LEU A 45 17.33 -1.77 18.99
CA LEU A 45 17.29 -0.42 18.44
C LEU A 45 17.64 -0.48 16.97
N TYR A 46 16.75 0.06 16.13
CA TYR A 46 16.91 0.12 14.69
C TYR A 46 16.85 1.55 14.19
N ALA A 47 17.70 1.88 13.24
CA ALA A 47 17.59 3.09 12.47
C ALA A 47 17.56 2.74 10.98
N VAL A 48 16.56 3.21 10.27
CA VAL A 48 16.45 3.05 8.81
C VAL A 48 16.80 4.37 8.17
N ALA A 49 17.74 4.37 7.24
CA ALA A 49 18.15 5.53 6.47
C ALA A 49 18.05 5.24 4.96
N ALA A 50 17.62 6.23 4.18
CA ALA A 50 17.58 6.10 2.73
C ALA A 50 19.00 5.99 2.12
N ARG A 51 19.99 6.65 2.74
CA ARG A 51 21.39 6.71 2.28
C ARG A 51 22.33 6.46 3.45
N PHE A 52 23.55 5.97 3.15
CA PHE A 52 24.59 5.76 4.15
C PHE A 52 24.95 7.07 4.87
N PRO A 53 24.96 7.12 6.20
CA PRO A 53 25.17 8.34 6.98
C PRO A 53 26.67 8.60 7.22
N HIS A 54 27.41 9.02 6.19
CA HIS A 54 28.87 9.22 6.22
C HIS A 54 29.34 10.08 7.40
N ASN A 55 28.60 11.17 7.69
CA ASN A 55 28.99 12.08 8.78
C ASN A 55 28.91 11.38 10.16
N LEU A 56 27.86 10.62 10.40
CA LEU A 56 27.73 9.86 11.65
C LEU A 56 28.76 8.73 11.71
N ALA A 57 28.99 8.04 10.59
CA ALA A 57 29.95 6.95 10.50
C ALA A 57 31.41 7.39 10.74
N SER A 58 31.74 8.68 10.52
CA SER A 58 33.06 9.23 10.85
C SER A 58 33.24 9.55 12.34
N GLN A 59 32.17 9.58 13.13
CA GLN A 59 32.18 10.01 14.53
C GLN A 59 32.08 8.85 15.51
N VAL A 60 31.52 7.71 15.09
CA VAL A 60 31.28 6.56 15.98
C VAL A 60 31.72 5.26 15.30
N PRO A 61 32.06 4.21 16.07
CA PRO A 61 32.41 2.92 15.49
C PRO A 61 31.24 2.28 14.73
N TRP A 62 31.54 1.85 13.50
CA TRP A 62 30.61 1.13 12.62
C TRP A 62 31.18 -0.23 12.26
N GLN A 63 30.29 -1.22 12.17
CA GLN A 63 30.61 -2.54 11.67
C GLN A 63 29.56 -2.96 10.66
N GLN A 64 29.97 -3.18 9.41
CA GLN A 64 29.09 -3.77 8.41
C GLN A 64 28.86 -5.25 8.74
N ARG A 65 27.60 -5.66 8.81
CA ARG A 65 27.18 -7.05 9.02
C ARG A 65 26.93 -7.77 7.69
N GLN A 66 26.22 -7.09 6.80
CA GLN A 66 25.94 -7.51 5.44
C GLN A 66 25.65 -6.28 4.57
N ALA A 67 25.41 -6.47 3.29
CA ALA A 67 25.08 -5.37 2.39
C ALA A 67 23.87 -4.56 2.91
N GLY A 68 24.08 -3.26 3.11
CA GLY A 68 23.06 -2.33 3.62
C GLY A 68 22.71 -2.48 5.10
N VAL A 69 23.37 -3.37 5.85
CA VAL A 69 23.13 -3.55 7.30
C VAL A 69 24.39 -3.33 8.10
N TYR A 70 24.30 -2.46 9.09
CA TYR A 70 25.41 -2.02 9.89
C TYR A 70 25.06 -2.03 11.38
N ASP A 71 26.05 -2.25 12.24
CA ASP A 71 25.97 -1.96 13.66
C ASP A 71 26.69 -0.64 13.96
N CYS A 72 25.96 0.29 14.56
CA CYS A 72 26.48 1.54 15.09
C CYS A 72 26.58 1.43 16.61
N ARG A 73 27.77 1.57 17.16
CA ARG A 73 27.95 1.55 18.59
C ARG A 73 27.81 2.94 19.19
N TRP A 74 26.79 3.15 20.00
CA TRP A 74 26.50 4.42 20.67
C TRP A 74 26.56 4.26 22.20
N GLY A 75 27.69 4.59 22.79
CA GLY A 75 27.92 4.34 24.20
C GLY A 75 27.91 2.84 24.53
N LEU A 76 26.97 2.41 25.34
CA LEU A 76 26.76 1.00 25.70
C LEU A 76 25.79 0.29 24.78
N ASP A 77 25.05 1.04 23.97
CA ASP A 77 24.02 0.50 23.10
C ASP A 77 24.57 0.14 21.71
N VAL A 78 23.98 -0.85 21.09
CA VAL A 78 24.20 -1.19 19.68
C VAL A 78 22.91 -0.87 18.91
N ILE A 79 23.05 -0.05 17.88
CA ILE A 79 21.96 0.35 17.01
C ILE A 79 22.16 -0.31 15.65
N HIS A 80 21.18 -1.11 15.23
CA HIS A 80 21.18 -1.74 13.92
C HIS A 80 20.70 -0.73 12.87
N VAL A 81 21.59 -0.38 11.96
CA VAL A 81 21.30 0.60 10.91
C VAL A 81 21.07 -0.11 9.58
N LEU A 82 19.90 0.11 9.00
CA LEU A 82 19.55 -0.39 7.67
C LEU A 82 19.61 0.78 6.68
N VAL A 83 20.43 0.65 5.65
CA VAL A 83 20.57 1.63 4.58
C VAL A 83 19.77 1.12 3.38
N ALA A 84 18.55 1.65 3.20
CA ALA A 84 17.60 1.15 2.21
C ALA A 84 18.15 1.16 0.78
N GLY A 85 19.03 2.12 0.44
CA GLY A 85 19.67 2.22 -0.86
C GLY A 85 20.77 1.20 -1.12
N GLU A 86 21.25 0.47 -0.09
CA GLU A 86 22.34 -0.50 -0.17
C GLU A 86 21.88 -1.95 0.04
N LEU A 87 20.62 -2.17 0.41
CA LEU A 87 20.08 -3.51 0.57
C LEU A 87 20.02 -4.25 -0.78
N PRO A 88 20.25 -5.57 -0.80
CA PRO A 88 20.08 -6.38 -2.02
C PRO A 88 18.66 -6.29 -2.59
N ARG A 89 18.54 -6.39 -3.92
CA ARG A 89 17.23 -6.45 -4.62
C ARG A 89 16.59 -7.82 -4.43
N GLU A 90 16.02 -8.04 -3.27
CA GLU A 90 15.33 -9.27 -2.90
C GLU A 90 13.90 -8.94 -2.45
N ALA A 91 12.96 -9.85 -2.67
CA ALA A 91 11.54 -9.60 -2.43
C ALA A 91 11.25 -9.18 -0.98
N HIS A 92 11.94 -9.77 0.00
CA HIS A 92 11.78 -9.43 1.41
C HIS A 92 12.32 -8.03 1.77
N ASN A 93 13.18 -7.43 0.94
CA ASN A 93 13.68 -6.06 1.11
C ASN A 93 12.80 -5.01 0.39
N ALA A 94 11.85 -5.45 -0.43
CA ALA A 94 10.98 -4.55 -1.17
C ALA A 94 10.31 -3.46 -0.31
N PRO A 95 9.77 -3.75 0.90
CA PRO A 95 9.20 -2.71 1.76
C PRO A 95 10.19 -1.62 2.13
N LEU A 96 11.46 -1.97 2.35
CA LEU A 96 12.52 -1.00 2.70
C LEU A 96 12.98 -0.21 1.47
N HIS A 97 13.00 -0.83 0.29
CA HIS A 97 13.33 -0.15 -0.96
C HIS A 97 12.34 0.94 -1.34
N LEU A 98 11.08 0.86 -0.93
CA LEU A 98 10.11 1.95 -1.08
C LEU A 98 10.57 3.25 -0.39
N PHE A 99 11.42 3.15 0.62
CA PHE A 99 11.98 4.29 1.36
C PHE A 99 13.40 4.66 0.90
N SER A 100 13.93 4.02 -0.13
CA SER A 100 15.24 4.35 -0.69
C SER A 100 15.20 5.69 -1.43
N ALA A 101 16.37 6.27 -1.66
CA ALA A 101 16.50 7.48 -2.48
C ALA A 101 16.72 7.14 -3.98
N SER A 102 16.68 5.85 -4.36
CA SER A 102 16.91 5.38 -5.73
C SER A 102 15.59 5.11 -6.44
N PRO A 103 15.30 5.81 -7.56
CA PRO A 103 14.10 5.54 -8.36
C PRO A 103 14.00 4.08 -8.82
N GLU A 104 15.14 3.46 -9.15
CA GLU A 104 15.21 2.07 -9.64
C GLU A 104 14.84 1.05 -8.53
N LEU A 105 15.24 1.34 -7.27
CA LEU A 105 14.87 0.49 -6.13
C LEU A 105 13.40 0.69 -5.74
N VAL A 106 12.89 1.91 -5.83
CA VAL A 106 11.47 2.21 -5.62
C VAL A 106 10.62 1.51 -6.68
N ASP A 107 11.04 1.53 -7.95
CA ASP A 107 10.37 0.86 -9.05
C ASP A 107 10.34 -0.66 -8.85
N PHE A 108 11.50 -1.27 -8.56
CA PHE A 108 11.58 -2.68 -8.19
C PHE A 108 10.64 -3.04 -7.02
N ALA A 109 10.66 -2.23 -5.98
CA ALA A 109 9.86 -2.45 -4.78
C ALA A 109 8.36 -2.36 -5.07
N SER A 110 7.94 -1.36 -5.85
CA SER A 110 6.53 -1.17 -6.21
C SER A 110 5.96 -2.32 -7.05
N GLY A 111 6.80 -2.97 -7.88
CA GLY A 111 6.40 -4.14 -8.66
C GLY A 111 6.51 -5.48 -7.90
N THR A 112 7.24 -5.49 -6.78
CA THR A 112 7.52 -6.73 -6.04
C THR A 112 6.77 -6.83 -4.72
N TYR A 113 6.43 -5.69 -4.12
CA TYR A 113 5.75 -5.63 -2.84
C TYR A 113 4.32 -6.18 -2.96
N GLN A 114 4.05 -7.25 -2.23
CA GLN A 114 2.70 -7.76 -2.03
C GLN A 114 2.15 -7.16 -0.74
N GLN A 115 0.98 -6.57 -0.86
CA GLN A 115 0.29 -5.92 0.24
C GLN A 115 -0.08 -6.95 1.30
N SER A 116 0.27 -6.67 2.56
CA SER A 116 0.12 -7.62 3.66
C SER A 116 -0.96 -7.22 4.68
N SER A 117 -1.47 -5.98 4.62
CA SER A 117 -2.52 -5.50 5.53
C SER A 117 -3.16 -4.20 5.04
N GLU A 118 -4.39 -3.95 5.47
CA GLU A 118 -5.16 -2.74 5.17
C GLU A 118 -4.47 -1.45 5.68
N GLU A 119 -3.88 -1.51 6.88
CA GLU A 119 -3.15 -0.38 7.46
C GLU A 119 -1.91 -0.02 6.64
N THR A 120 -1.23 -1.01 6.08
CA THR A 120 -0.07 -0.82 5.19
C THR A 120 -0.48 -0.14 3.89
N SER A 121 -1.71 -0.37 3.41
CA SER A 121 -2.24 0.21 2.18
C SER A 121 -2.37 1.72 2.24
N SER A 122 -2.89 2.25 3.34
CA SER A 122 -3.04 3.70 3.52
C SER A 122 -1.68 4.41 3.62
N LEU A 123 -0.70 3.76 4.25
CA LEU A 123 0.67 4.27 4.33
C LEU A 123 1.35 4.29 2.94
N LEU A 124 1.17 3.24 2.16
CA LEU A 124 1.69 3.16 0.80
C LEU A 124 1.04 4.20 -0.12
N GLU A 125 -0.27 4.43 0.01
CA GLU A 125 -0.94 5.49 -0.75
C GLU A 125 -0.34 6.86 -0.47
N GLN A 126 -0.09 7.20 0.79
CA GLN A 126 0.55 8.46 1.18
C GLN A 126 1.98 8.54 0.62
N LEU A 127 2.73 7.43 0.66
CA LEU A 127 4.08 7.35 0.13
C LEU A 127 4.11 7.56 -1.38
N PHE A 128 3.23 6.90 -2.14
CA PHE A 128 3.12 7.07 -3.59
C PHE A 128 2.70 8.49 -4.00
N GLN A 129 1.75 9.10 -3.28
CA GLN A 129 1.38 10.50 -3.49
C GLN A 129 2.57 11.43 -3.27
N ARG A 130 3.41 11.14 -2.28
CA ARG A 130 4.62 11.91 -2.01
C ARG A 130 5.64 11.75 -3.15
N PHE A 131 5.89 10.53 -3.61
CA PHE A 131 6.81 10.27 -4.72
C PHE A 131 6.37 10.98 -6.01
N GLN A 132 5.08 10.98 -6.33
CA GLN A 132 4.57 11.73 -7.48
C GLN A 132 4.86 13.24 -7.36
N ARG A 133 4.66 13.84 -6.17
CA ARG A 133 4.97 15.26 -5.94
C ARG A 133 6.46 15.56 -6.04
N GLU A 134 7.31 14.59 -5.73
CA GLU A 134 8.76 14.69 -5.79
C GLU A 134 9.32 14.38 -7.21
N GLY A 135 8.44 14.07 -8.17
CA GLY A 135 8.81 13.82 -9.57
C GLY A 135 9.41 12.44 -9.82
N PHE A 136 9.22 11.48 -8.91
CA PHE A 136 9.61 10.08 -9.17
C PHE A 136 8.67 9.46 -10.20
N THR A 137 9.24 8.95 -11.29
CA THR A 137 8.50 8.14 -12.26
C THR A 137 8.56 6.67 -11.81
N MET A 138 7.40 6.08 -11.55
CA MET A 138 7.28 4.67 -11.17
C MET A 138 6.53 3.93 -12.26
N SER A 139 6.92 2.69 -12.54
CA SER A 139 6.18 1.81 -13.46
C SER A 139 4.85 1.35 -12.86
N TYR A 140 4.76 1.26 -11.55
CA TYR A 140 3.51 1.00 -10.82
C TYR A 140 2.91 2.32 -10.33
N THR A 141 1.77 2.69 -10.90
CA THR A 141 1.13 3.99 -10.65
C THR A 141 0.11 3.91 -9.52
N MET A 142 -0.32 5.09 -8.99
CA MET A 142 -1.45 5.16 -8.05
C MET A 142 -2.75 4.59 -8.62
N ALA A 143 -2.94 4.67 -9.94
CA ALA A 143 -4.09 4.08 -10.60
C ALA A 143 -4.01 2.54 -10.58
N ASP A 144 -2.82 1.99 -10.75
CA ASP A 144 -2.57 0.55 -10.66
C ASP A 144 -2.77 0.06 -9.23
N PHE A 145 -2.20 0.77 -8.25
CA PHE A 145 -2.39 0.48 -6.83
C PHE A 145 -3.88 0.45 -6.44
N ARG A 146 -4.66 1.48 -6.80
CA ARG A 146 -6.09 1.53 -6.49
C ARG A 146 -6.87 0.41 -7.19
N ARG A 147 -6.49 0.07 -8.41
CA ARG A 147 -7.11 -1.03 -9.15
C ARG A 147 -6.86 -2.38 -8.48
N ASP A 148 -5.63 -2.61 -8.05
CA ASP A 148 -5.26 -3.87 -7.41
C ASP A 148 -5.84 -3.95 -6.00
N TYR A 149 -5.86 -2.85 -5.25
CA TYR A 149 -6.54 -2.74 -3.97
C TYR A 149 -8.03 -3.12 -4.05
N VAL A 150 -8.73 -2.56 -5.04
CA VAL A 150 -10.16 -2.89 -5.25
C VAL A 150 -10.34 -4.36 -5.62
N LYS A 151 -9.49 -4.93 -6.50
CA LYS A 151 -9.57 -6.35 -6.88
C LYS A 151 -9.37 -7.28 -5.69
N GLU A 152 -8.45 -6.95 -4.80
CA GLU A 152 -8.10 -7.76 -3.62
C GLU A 152 -9.22 -7.70 -2.57
N HIS A 153 -9.73 -6.50 -2.25
CA HIS A 153 -10.66 -6.31 -1.13
C HIS A 153 -12.14 -6.38 -1.52
N PHE A 154 -12.50 -6.15 -2.79
CA PHE A 154 -13.90 -6.23 -3.22
C PHE A 154 -14.55 -7.60 -2.98
N PRO A 155 -13.84 -8.75 -3.16
CA PRO A 155 -14.38 -10.07 -2.82
C PRO A 155 -14.61 -10.31 -1.32
N GLU A 156 -13.95 -9.53 -0.44
CA GLU A 156 -14.07 -9.64 1.02
C GLU A 156 -15.34 -8.94 1.56
N LEU A 157 -15.93 -8.04 0.74
CA LEU A 157 -17.18 -7.38 1.08
C LEU A 157 -18.35 -8.37 1.06
N THR A 158 -19.31 -8.13 1.95
CA THR A 158 -20.59 -8.88 1.91
C THR A 158 -21.33 -8.63 0.59
N PRO A 159 -22.22 -9.53 0.15
CA PRO A 159 -23.00 -9.33 -1.06
C PRO A 159 -23.82 -8.02 -1.07
N GLU A 160 -24.29 -7.59 0.09
CA GLU A 160 -25.03 -6.34 0.28
C GLU A 160 -24.12 -5.11 0.08
N GLU A 161 -22.90 -5.16 0.60
CA GLU A 161 -21.91 -4.09 0.44
C GLU A 161 -21.41 -4.00 -1.00
N GLN A 162 -21.19 -5.16 -1.66
CA GLN A 162 -20.84 -5.22 -3.08
C GLN A 162 -21.96 -4.61 -3.94
N ALA A 163 -23.22 -4.95 -3.66
CA ALA A 163 -24.36 -4.38 -4.36
C ALA A 163 -24.48 -2.87 -4.13
N ALA A 164 -24.27 -2.40 -2.88
CA ALA A 164 -24.26 -0.98 -2.56
C ALA A 164 -23.14 -0.23 -3.31
N ALA A 165 -21.93 -0.80 -3.36
CA ALA A 165 -20.82 -0.22 -4.10
C ALA A 165 -21.12 -0.09 -5.61
N LEU A 166 -21.75 -1.10 -6.22
CA LEU A 166 -22.17 -1.06 -7.62
C LEU A 166 -23.28 -0.02 -7.87
N GLN A 167 -24.18 0.21 -6.91
CA GLN A 167 -25.22 1.25 -7.03
C GLN A 167 -24.66 2.68 -6.97
N LEU A 168 -23.47 2.89 -6.40
CA LEU A 168 -22.81 4.20 -6.41
C LEU A 168 -22.26 4.58 -7.81
N LEU A 169 -22.15 3.63 -8.73
CA LEU A 169 -21.73 3.94 -10.09
C LEU A 169 -22.82 4.70 -10.86
N PRO A 170 -22.44 5.64 -11.73
CA PRO A 170 -23.39 6.27 -12.66
C PRO A 170 -24.13 5.23 -13.53
N PRO A 171 -25.39 5.46 -13.91
CA PRO A 171 -26.20 4.46 -14.65
C PRO A 171 -25.59 4.00 -15.96
N ASP A 172 -24.87 4.88 -16.66
CA ASP A 172 -24.13 4.55 -17.89
C ASP A 172 -23.01 3.55 -17.63
N LYS A 173 -22.29 3.71 -16.52
CA LYS A 173 -21.22 2.77 -16.10
C LYS A 173 -21.76 1.44 -15.62
N GLN A 174 -22.91 1.44 -14.94
CA GLN A 174 -23.61 0.19 -14.58
C GLN A 174 -24.03 -0.58 -15.84
N ALA A 175 -24.58 0.14 -16.83
CA ALA A 175 -24.98 -0.47 -18.10
C ALA A 175 -23.77 -1.02 -18.89
N GLU A 176 -22.66 -0.30 -18.94
CA GLU A 176 -21.42 -0.74 -19.56
C GLU A 176 -20.87 -2.01 -18.90
N LEU A 177 -20.88 -2.06 -17.56
CA LEU A 177 -20.43 -3.20 -16.78
C LEU A 177 -21.32 -4.43 -17.03
N LEU A 178 -22.63 -4.25 -17.03
CA LEU A 178 -23.57 -5.32 -17.37
C LEU A 178 -23.39 -5.82 -18.81
N GLN A 179 -23.10 -4.93 -19.77
CA GLN A 179 -22.85 -5.32 -21.16
C GLN A 179 -21.55 -6.09 -21.35
N SER A 180 -20.55 -5.85 -20.50
CA SER A 180 -19.26 -6.57 -20.55
C SER A 180 -19.37 -8.03 -20.08
N LEU A 181 -20.43 -8.38 -19.34
CA LEU A 181 -20.68 -9.75 -18.90
C LEU A 181 -21.28 -10.60 -20.02
N PRO A 182 -20.91 -11.90 -20.13
CA PRO A 182 -21.58 -12.85 -21.02
C PRO A 182 -23.10 -12.91 -20.75
N PRO A 183 -23.93 -13.17 -21.78
CA PRO A 183 -25.40 -13.24 -21.63
C PRO A 183 -25.85 -14.19 -20.52
N GLU A 184 -25.17 -15.31 -20.37
CA GLU A 184 -25.46 -16.34 -19.37
C GLU A 184 -25.28 -15.79 -17.96
N GLN A 185 -24.21 -15.02 -17.72
CA GLN A 185 -23.93 -14.41 -16.41
C GLN A 185 -24.92 -13.28 -16.09
N ARG A 186 -25.37 -12.54 -17.10
CA ARG A 186 -26.38 -11.49 -16.92
C ARG A 186 -27.74 -12.05 -16.50
N LEU A 187 -28.07 -13.29 -16.92
CA LEU A 187 -29.31 -13.96 -16.62
C LEU A 187 -29.24 -14.92 -15.44
N ALA A 188 -28.06 -15.22 -14.95
CA ALA A 188 -27.80 -16.28 -13.94
C ALA A 188 -28.49 -16.08 -12.58
N GLY A 189 -29.11 -14.98 -12.29
CA GLY A 189 -29.87 -14.75 -11.05
C GLY A 189 -31.36 -14.58 -11.26
N LEU A 190 -31.86 -14.70 -12.52
CA LEU A 190 -33.26 -14.47 -12.86
C LEU A 190 -34.01 -15.80 -13.01
N SER A 191 -35.24 -15.85 -12.49
CA SER A 191 -36.11 -16.99 -12.74
C SER A 191 -36.64 -16.97 -14.18
N GLU A 192 -37.08 -18.13 -14.67
CA GLU A 192 -37.69 -18.24 -16.02
C GLU A 192 -38.88 -17.30 -16.20
N GLU A 193 -39.70 -17.12 -15.15
CA GLU A 193 -40.83 -16.21 -15.16
C GLU A 193 -40.39 -14.75 -15.26
N GLN A 194 -39.35 -14.36 -14.56
CA GLN A 194 -38.78 -12.99 -14.62
C GLN A 194 -38.24 -12.69 -16.02
N ILE A 195 -37.55 -13.65 -16.63
CA ILE A 195 -37.02 -13.52 -18.00
C ILE A 195 -38.16 -13.37 -19.01
N ARG A 196 -39.20 -14.20 -18.90
CA ARG A 196 -40.40 -14.11 -19.78
C ARG A 196 -41.09 -12.76 -19.61
N GLN A 197 -41.34 -12.33 -18.40
CA GLN A 197 -41.98 -11.05 -18.11
C GLN A 197 -41.22 -9.86 -18.69
N TYR A 198 -39.90 -9.89 -18.62
CA TYR A 198 -39.03 -8.86 -19.21
C TYR A 198 -39.08 -8.86 -20.74
N LEU A 199 -39.10 -10.04 -21.38
CA LEU A 199 -39.25 -10.19 -22.83
C LEU A 199 -40.60 -9.67 -23.31
N ASP A 200 -41.67 -9.95 -22.58
CA ASP A 200 -43.04 -9.47 -22.93
C ASP A 200 -43.11 -7.94 -22.86
N GLN A 201 -42.49 -7.32 -21.85
CA GLN A 201 -42.40 -5.86 -21.75
C GLN A 201 -41.63 -5.24 -22.93
N LEU A 202 -40.50 -5.82 -23.34
CA LEU A 202 -39.74 -5.37 -24.51
C LEU A 202 -40.49 -5.50 -25.82
N THR A 203 -41.27 -6.58 -25.99
CA THR A 203 -42.07 -6.81 -27.21
C THR A 203 -43.29 -5.91 -27.25
N ALA A 204 -43.95 -5.68 -26.12
CA ALA A 204 -45.09 -4.74 -26.02
C ALA A 204 -44.66 -3.28 -26.35
N GLY A 205 -43.48 -2.85 -25.88
CA GLY A 205 -42.93 -1.53 -26.20
C GLY A 205 -42.57 -1.33 -27.68
N ARG A 206 -42.26 -2.41 -28.40
CA ARG A 206 -42.00 -2.37 -29.87
C ARG A 206 -43.24 -2.35 -30.72
N SER A 207 -44.41 -2.81 -30.27
CA SER A 207 -45.65 -2.86 -31.02
C SER A 207 -46.40 -1.52 -31.08
N SER A 208 -46.01 -0.52 -30.30
CA SER A 208 -46.66 0.78 -30.24
C SER A 208 -46.07 1.85 -31.19
N GLY A 209 -45.19 1.48 -32.12
CA GLY A 209 -44.72 2.37 -33.18
C GLY A 209 -45.79 2.77 -34.17
N PRO A 210 -45.95 4.05 -34.60
CA PRO A 210 -47.02 4.49 -35.47
C PRO A 210 -46.95 3.78 -36.84
N ARG A 211 -48.04 3.03 -37.21
CA ARG A 211 -48.23 2.47 -38.54
C ARG A 211 -48.30 3.59 -39.56
N LYS A 212 -47.33 3.68 -40.48
CA LYS A 212 -47.38 4.60 -41.62
C LYS A 212 -48.69 4.35 -42.45
N PRO A 213 -49.46 5.38 -42.80
CA PRO A 213 -50.67 5.20 -43.59
C PRO A 213 -50.32 4.70 -45.00
N ARG A 214 -51.00 3.64 -45.37
CA ARG A 214 -50.89 3.01 -46.72
C ARG A 214 -51.49 3.95 -47.79
N ARG A 215 -50.65 4.55 -48.62
CA ARG A 215 -51.06 5.36 -49.75
C ARG A 215 -51.87 4.43 -50.72
N LYS A 216 -53.18 4.69 -50.89
CA LYS A 216 -54.00 4.12 -51.97
C LYS A 216 -53.56 4.78 -53.26
N ARG A 217 -53.33 3.98 -54.28
CA ARG A 217 -53.36 4.39 -55.71
C ARG A 217 -54.75 4.43 -56.18
#